data_9d64900dd593d07aedc2a9d5168390a1
#
_entry.id   9d64900dd593d07aedc2a9d5168390a1
#
_cell.length_a   1.000
_cell.length_b   1.000
_cell.length_c   1.000
_cell.angle_alpha   90.00
_cell.angle_beta   90.00
_cell.angle_gamma   90.00
#
_symmetry.space_group_name_H-M   'P 1'
#
loop_
_entity.id
_entity.type
_entity.pdbx_description
1 polymer ?
#
loop_
_entity_poly.entity_id
_entity_poly.type
_entity_poly.pdbx_seq_one_letter_code
_entity_poly.pdbx_strand_id
1 'polypeptide(L)'
;LKKYFFLLCFLFLLAGCQGNSYTPIAKNKSIIITTNIKEGSVSFIDEKSKKTLTTWELKEPITGIVLLPSGEDMLVYGKQLEYAYIYSLTEGNEVNKWKTGKGITNVIVSNDGKQLFMADQNEQKVRFFTINGKETESVSVGKGPLTMVQNDKQLHVLNFYDTQLSTIDLDQKKVVHSFMVPPASTGAMVSADGKEIWIGGHGDGKQVNEKVLVYSLADGQMVRSLHAPFMPVSLAGDEKFVYALSHGSNTLRKFDARTYQEVGALEVGSNPFAFLKSGKEGYVASYDSNEVYVIDIQKMKVKQTIAVGKGPFQLTQREGRER
;
A
#
# COMPACT_ATOMS: atom_id res chain seq x y z
N LEU A 1 -61.24 15.51 -8.40
CA LEU A 1 -60.20 15.41 -7.33
C LEU A 1 -59.49 14.04 -7.29
N LYS A 2 -60.08 12.89 -7.65
CA LYS A 2 -59.48 11.55 -7.59
C LYS A 2 -58.45 11.28 -8.71
N LYS A 3 -58.46 11.97 -9.82
CA LYS A 3 -57.51 11.77 -10.95
C LYS A 3 -56.16 12.43 -10.74
N TYR A 4 -56.03 13.46 -9.92
CA TYR A 4 -54.76 14.13 -9.64
C TYR A 4 -53.97 13.51 -8.47
N PHE A 5 -54.63 12.70 -7.66
CA PHE A 5 -53.94 12.01 -6.55
C PHE A 5 -53.05 10.85 -7.04
N PHE A 6 -53.39 10.24 -8.18
CA PHE A 6 -52.60 9.17 -8.78
C PHE A 6 -51.33 9.69 -9.52
N LEU A 7 -51.35 10.93 -9.99
CA LEU A 7 -50.20 11.52 -10.67
C LEU A 7 -49.15 11.98 -9.69
N LEU A 8 -49.51 12.35 -8.46
CA LEU A 8 -48.57 12.78 -7.42
C LEU A 8 -47.80 11.62 -6.78
N CYS A 9 -48.41 10.40 -6.74
CA CYS A 9 -47.71 9.20 -6.23
C CYS A 9 -46.68 8.63 -7.19
N PHE A 10 -46.74 8.94 -8.49
CA PHE A 10 -45.76 8.43 -9.46
C PHE A 10 -44.49 9.27 -9.54
N LEU A 11 -44.50 10.52 -9.02
CA LEU A 11 -43.33 11.41 -8.97
C LEU A 11 -42.39 11.11 -7.78
N PHE A 12 -42.84 10.33 -6.79
CA PHE A 12 -42.01 9.94 -5.65
C PHE A 12 -41.20 8.64 -5.82
N LEU A 13 -41.40 7.92 -6.94
CA LEU A 13 -40.71 6.65 -7.20
C LEU A 13 -39.40 6.84 -8.02
N LEU A 14 -39.00 8.06 -8.34
CA LEU A 14 -37.74 8.36 -9.03
C LEU A 14 -36.64 8.90 -8.09
N ALA A 15 -36.84 8.90 -6.77
CA ALA A 15 -35.75 9.00 -5.83
C ALA A 15 -35.03 7.65 -5.76
N GLY A 16 -34.45 7.23 -6.90
CA GLY A 16 -33.49 6.15 -6.95
C GLY A 16 -32.35 6.50 -6.00
N CYS A 17 -31.87 5.54 -5.23
CA CYS A 17 -30.65 5.63 -4.44
C CYS A 17 -29.56 6.26 -5.30
N GLN A 18 -29.32 7.58 -5.17
CA GLN A 18 -28.09 8.18 -5.62
C GLN A 18 -27.00 7.63 -4.69
N GLY A 19 -26.36 6.55 -5.12
CA GLY A 19 -25.07 6.15 -4.56
C GLY A 19 -24.16 7.38 -4.56
N ASN A 20 -23.35 7.54 -3.53
CA ASN A 20 -22.38 8.63 -3.45
C ASN A 20 -21.54 8.64 -4.75
N SER A 21 -21.71 9.68 -5.57
CA SER A 21 -20.88 9.90 -6.74
C SER A 21 -19.79 10.90 -6.40
N TYR A 22 -18.56 10.54 -6.71
CA TYR A 22 -17.38 11.36 -6.50
C TYR A 22 -16.95 12.01 -7.82
N THR A 23 -16.07 13.02 -7.74
CA THR A 23 -15.48 13.61 -8.93
C THR A 23 -14.69 12.57 -9.73
N PRO A 24 -15.06 12.26 -10.98
CA PRO A 24 -14.35 11.27 -11.79
C PRO A 24 -12.90 11.67 -12.09
N ILE A 25 -12.03 10.66 -12.21
CA ILE A 25 -10.63 10.83 -12.55
C ILE A 25 -10.39 10.36 -14.00
N ALA A 26 -10.06 11.25 -14.89
CA ALA A 26 -9.84 10.95 -16.31
C ALA A 26 -8.71 9.90 -16.50
N LYS A 27 -8.89 8.99 -17.47
CA LYS A 27 -7.95 7.88 -17.76
C LYS A 27 -6.54 8.35 -18.15
N ASN A 28 -6.44 9.48 -18.83
CA ASN A 28 -5.18 10.05 -19.30
C ASN A 28 -4.38 10.81 -18.23
N LYS A 29 -4.87 10.87 -17.00
CA LYS A 29 -4.18 11.50 -15.88
C LYS A 29 -3.24 10.52 -15.19
N SER A 30 -1.94 10.85 -15.15
CA SER A 30 -1.02 10.22 -14.20
C SER A 30 -1.28 10.81 -12.81
N ILE A 31 -1.55 9.94 -11.85
CA ILE A 31 -1.93 10.35 -10.49
C ILE A 31 -1.20 9.55 -9.43
N ILE A 32 -0.91 10.22 -8.32
CA ILE A 32 -0.56 9.59 -7.06
C ILE A 32 -1.82 9.57 -6.19
N ILE A 33 -2.09 8.44 -5.57
CA ILE A 33 -3.27 8.22 -4.73
C ILE A 33 -2.80 7.92 -3.32
N THR A 34 -3.40 8.55 -2.32
CA THR A 34 -3.12 8.27 -0.90
C THR A 34 -4.41 7.99 -0.13
N THR A 35 -4.35 6.99 0.76
CA THR A 35 -5.39 6.79 1.77
C THR A 35 -5.18 7.75 2.93
N ASN A 36 -6.24 8.35 3.45
CA ASN A 36 -6.22 9.25 4.62
C ASN A 36 -7.01 8.57 5.73
N ILE A 37 -6.31 7.76 6.54
CA ILE A 37 -6.97 6.80 7.44
C ILE A 37 -7.59 7.40 8.69
N LYS A 38 -7.22 8.66 9.08
CA LYS A 38 -7.86 9.37 10.20
C LYS A 38 -9.29 9.79 9.91
N GLU A 39 -9.66 9.95 8.64
CA GLU A 39 -11.01 10.42 8.25
C GLU A 39 -11.72 9.47 7.25
N GLY A 40 -11.05 8.38 6.83
CA GLY A 40 -11.64 7.41 5.90
C GLY A 40 -11.85 8.01 4.50
N SER A 41 -10.85 8.72 3.98
CA SER A 41 -10.89 9.34 2.66
C SER A 41 -9.72 8.92 1.78
N VAL A 42 -9.81 9.21 0.48
CA VAL A 42 -8.76 8.95 -0.53
C VAL A 42 -8.52 10.23 -1.31
N SER A 43 -7.28 10.73 -1.30
CA SER A 43 -6.88 11.89 -2.07
C SER A 43 -6.17 11.50 -3.36
N PHE A 44 -6.49 12.21 -4.44
CA PHE A 44 -5.94 12.02 -5.77
C PHE A 44 -5.11 13.24 -6.17
N ILE A 45 -3.82 13.02 -6.42
CA ILE A 45 -2.85 14.07 -6.76
C ILE A 45 -2.48 13.94 -8.23
N ASP A 46 -2.61 15.02 -9.01
CA ASP A 46 -2.12 15.06 -10.37
C ASP A 46 -0.59 15.11 -10.39
N GLU A 47 0.02 14.10 -11.00
CA GLU A 47 1.48 13.95 -10.99
C GLU A 47 2.19 15.06 -11.76
N LYS A 48 1.54 15.65 -12.77
CA LYS A 48 2.13 16.74 -13.58
C LYS A 48 2.09 18.08 -12.85
N SER A 49 0.93 18.46 -12.33
CA SER A 49 0.74 19.75 -11.68
C SER A 49 1.15 19.75 -10.19
N LYS A 50 1.33 18.58 -9.58
CA LYS A 50 1.62 18.41 -8.14
C LYS A 50 0.54 19.07 -7.27
N LYS A 51 -0.72 18.91 -7.63
CA LYS A 51 -1.87 19.43 -6.90
C LYS A 51 -2.89 18.33 -6.65
N THR A 52 -3.55 18.39 -5.51
CA THR A 52 -4.71 17.54 -5.23
C THR A 52 -5.83 17.87 -6.23
N LEU A 53 -6.26 16.88 -7.00
CA LEU A 53 -7.38 16.97 -7.92
C LEU A 53 -8.71 16.97 -7.17
N THR A 54 -8.86 15.99 -6.30
CA THR A 54 -10.05 15.78 -5.47
C THR A 54 -9.72 14.85 -4.31
N THR A 55 -10.60 14.83 -3.31
CA THR A 55 -10.58 13.85 -2.22
C THR A 55 -11.96 13.19 -2.16
N TRP A 56 -12.00 11.86 -2.13
CA TRP A 56 -13.21 11.08 -1.97
C TRP A 56 -13.40 10.71 -0.51
N GLU A 57 -14.47 11.19 0.11
CA GLU A 57 -14.82 10.88 1.48
C GLU A 57 -15.62 9.58 1.55
N LEU A 58 -14.95 8.44 1.71
CA LEU A 58 -15.59 7.13 1.77
C LEU A 58 -16.30 6.91 3.10
N LYS A 59 -15.82 7.56 4.17
CA LYS A 59 -16.36 7.48 5.55
C LYS A 59 -16.32 6.07 6.15
N GLU A 60 -15.40 5.25 5.65
CA GLU A 60 -15.18 3.87 6.09
C GLU A 60 -13.82 3.76 6.78
N PRO A 61 -13.64 2.81 7.72
CA PRO A 61 -12.37 2.58 8.40
C PRO A 61 -11.37 1.87 7.47
N ILE A 62 -11.00 2.56 6.40
CA ILE A 62 -10.08 2.07 5.39
C ILE A 62 -8.65 1.97 5.94
N THR A 63 -7.90 0.97 5.48
CA THR A 63 -6.46 0.83 5.75
C THR A 63 -5.66 1.12 4.49
N GLY A 64 -6.10 0.60 3.36
CA GLY A 64 -5.34 0.73 2.13
C GLY A 64 -6.19 0.58 0.87
N ILE A 65 -5.49 0.78 -0.23
CA ILE A 65 -6.02 0.67 -1.58
C ILE A 65 -5.05 -0.10 -2.48
N VAL A 66 -5.56 -0.70 -3.51
CA VAL A 66 -4.77 -1.22 -4.61
C VAL A 66 -5.47 -0.92 -5.94
N LEU A 67 -4.71 -0.51 -6.94
CA LEU A 67 -5.24 -0.37 -8.29
C LEU A 67 -5.37 -1.74 -8.94
N LEU A 68 -6.53 -2.03 -9.51
CA LEU A 68 -6.69 -3.23 -10.32
C LEU A 68 -5.93 -3.07 -11.65
N PRO A 69 -5.58 -4.16 -12.33
CA PRO A 69 -4.68 -4.13 -13.51
C PRO A 69 -5.17 -3.25 -14.67
N SER A 70 -6.46 -3.02 -14.77
CA SER A 70 -7.03 -2.06 -15.75
C SER A 70 -6.55 -0.62 -15.50
N GLY A 71 -6.19 -0.27 -14.25
CA GLY A 71 -5.93 1.10 -13.81
C GLY A 71 -7.18 1.99 -13.79
N GLU A 72 -8.36 1.41 -14.05
CA GLU A 72 -9.65 2.12 -14.03
C GLU A 72 -10.38 1.95 -12.72
N ASP A 73 -10.12 0.83 -12.02
CA ASP A 73 -10.77 0.48 -10.78
C ASP A 73 -9.76 0.43 -9.63
N MET A 74 -10.24 0.83 -8.48
CA MET A 74 -9.51 0.84 -7.21
C MET A 74 -10.22 -0.06 -6.20
N LEU A 75 -9.52 -1.05 -5.68
CA LEU A 75 -9.97 -1.85 -4.55
C LEU A 75 -9.58 -1.14 -3.25
N VAL A 76 -10.55 -0.93 -2.38
CA VAL A 76 -10.39 -0.34 -1.05
C VAL A 76 -10.60 -1.42 0.00
N TYR A 77 -9.69 -1.53 0.96
CA TYR A 77 -9.76 -2.53 2.02
C TYR A 77 -9.45 -1.93 3.40
N GLY A 78 -9.82 -2.66 4.44
CA GLY A 78 -9.51 -2.28 5.81
C GLY A 78 -9.72 -3.43 6.79
N LYS A 79 -8.91 -3.47 7.85
CA LYS A 79 -8.94 -4.54 8.85
C LYS A 79 -10.30 -4.71 9.52
N GLN A 80 -11.08 -3.64 9.65
CA GLN A 80 -12.40 -3.64 10.28
C GLN A 80 -13.54 -3.82 9.28
N LEU A 81 -13.27 -3.81 7.98
CA LEU A 81 -14.28 -3.91 6.93
C LEU A 81 -14.68 -5.38 6.68
N GLU A 82 -15.98 -5.61 6.53
CA GLU A 82 -16.54 -6.91 6.11
C GLU A 82 -16.38 -7.15 4.61
N TYR A 83 -16.19 -6.07 3.84
CA TYR A 83 -16.08 -6.09 2.39
C TYR A 83 -14.86 -5.33 1.93
N ALA A 84 -14.25 -5.79 0.85
CA ALA A 84 -13.40 -4.97 0.01
C ALA A 84 -14.29 -4.29 -1.03
N TYR A 85 -14.19 -2.98 -1.18
CA TYR A 85 -15.03 -2.18 -2.07
C TYR A 85 -14.27 -1.85 -3.35
N ILE A 86 -14.96 -1.93 -4.49
CA ILE A 86 -14.41 -1.59 -5.79
C ILE A 86 -15.02 -0.28 -6.25
N TYR A 87 -14.18 0.71 -6.48
CA TYR A 87 -14.57 2.01 -7.00
C TYR A 87 -14.03 2.21 -8.41
N SER A 88 -14.89 2.63 -9.34
CA SER A 88 -14.46 3.07 -10.66
C SER A 88 -13.91 4.50 -10.56
N LEU A 89 -12.65 4.69 -10.93
CA LEU A 89 -12.03 6.00 -10.95
C LEU A 89 -12.65 6.89 -12.02
N THR A 90 -13.05 6.31 -13.16
CA THR A 90 -13.61 7.05 -14.30
C THR A 90 -15.07 7.40 -14.15
N GLU A 91 -15.83 6.65 -13.36
CA GLU A 91 -17.23 6.93 -13.06
C GLU A 91 -17.41 7.68 -11.74
N GLY A 92 -16.45 7.56 -10.82
CA GLY A 92 -16.49 8.20 -9.51
C GLY A 92 -17.51 7.58 -8.56
N ASN A 93 -17.73 6.28 -8.62
CA ASN A 93 -18.70 5.58 -7.77
C ASN A 93 -18.22 4.17 -7.38
N GLU A 94 -18.86 3.59 -6.37
CA GLU A 94 -18.74 2.17 -6.05
C GLU A 94 -19.41 1.35 -7.17
N VAL A 95 -18.67 0.42 -7.74
CA VAL A 95 -19.18 -0.48 -8.82
C VAL A 95 -19.33 -1.92 -8.36
N ASN A 96 -18.65 -2.31 -7.29
CA ASN A 96 -18.73 -3.67 -6.74
C ASN A 96 -18.23 -3.71 -5.30
N LYS A 97 -18.52 -4.81 -4.61
CA LYS A 97 -17.90 -5.16 -3.33
C LYS A 97 -17.76 -6.66 -3.18
N TRP A 98 -16.67 -7.09 -2.55
CA TRP A 98 -16.38 -8.49 -2.31
C TRP A 98 -16.41 -8.79 -0.82
N LYS A 99 -17.13 -9.83 -0.43
CA LYS A 99 -17.19 -10.24 0.97
C LYS A 99 -15.87 -10.90 1.36
N THR A 100 -15.02 -10.20 2.09
CA THR A 100 -13.73 -10.71 2.56
C THR A 100 -13.75 -11.13 4.02
N GLY A 101 -14.71 -10.62 4.80
CA GLY A 101 -14.65 -10.67 6.27
C GLY A 101 -13.61 -9.69 6.81
N LYS A 102 -13.63 -9.50 8.12
CA LYS A 102 -12.66 -8.64 8.83
C LYS A 102 -11.29 -9.32 8.92
N GLY A 103 -10.24 -8.52 8.93
CA GLY A 103 -8.87 -9.01 9.11
C GLY A 103 -7.92 -8.66 7.98
N ILE A 104 -8.42 -8.13 6.85
CA ILE A 104 -7.58 -7.78 5.70
C ILE A 104 -6.74 -6.54 6.02
N THR A 105 -5.44 -6.73 6.11
CA THR A 105 -4.46 -5.68 6.48
C THR A 105 -3.62 -5.20 5.31
N ASN A 106 -3.47 -6.03 4.28
CA ASN A 106 -2.75 -5.67 3.07
C ASN A 106 -3.29 -6.45 1.87
N VAL A 107 -3.25 -5.81 0.71
CA VAL A 107 -3.60 -6.40 -0.57
C VAL A 107 -2.56 -5.99 -1.60
N ILE A 108 -2.07 -6.95 -2.38
CA ILE A 108 -1.22 -6.68 -3.54
C ILE A 108 -1.74 -7.40 -4.77
N VAL A 109 -1.49 -6.85 -5.94
CA VAL A 109 -1.72 -7.50 -7.23
C VAL A 109 -0.51 -8.37 -7.56
N SER A 110 -0.73 -9.57 -8.08
CA SER A 110 0.36 -10.43 -8.58
C SER A 110 1.10 -9.74 -9.73
N ASN A 111 2.39 -10.04 -9.91
CA ASN A 111 3.24 -9.42 -10.93
C ASN A 111 2.70 -9.63 -12.37
N ASP A 112 1.95 -10.71 -12.61
CA ASP A 112 1.31 -10.99 -13.91
C ASP A 112 -0.08 -10.33 -14.06
N GLY A 113 -0.55 -9.61 -13.03
CA GLY A 113 -1.84 -8.92 -13.02
C GLY A 113 -3.07 -9.82 -12.98
N LYS A 114 -2.95 -11.12 -12.70
CA LYS A 114 -4.08 -12.05 -12.79
C LYS A 114 -4.73 -12.38 -11.45
N GLN A 115 -4.03 -12.14 -10.36
CA GLN A 115 -4.47 -12.48 -9.00
C GLN A 115 -4.25 -11.32 -8.03
N LEU A 116 -4.94 -11.42 -6.91
CA LEU A 116 -4.72 -10.59 -5.73
C LEU A 116 -4.34 -11.50 -4.57
N PHE A 117 -3.37 -11.05 -3.79
CA PHE A 117 -3.00 -11.67 -2.53
C PHE A 117 -3.47 -10.77 -1.39
N MET A 118 -4.24 -11.32 -0.46
CA MET A 118 -4.77 -10.59 0.70
C MET A 118 -4.20 -11.18 1.98
N ALA A 119 -3.50 -10.36 2.76
CA ALA A 119 -3.04 -10.74 4.10
C ALA A 119 -4.20 -10.62 5.08
N ASP A 120 -4.64 -11.76 5.62
CA ASP A 120 -5.70 -11.85 6.61
C ASP A 120 -5.12 -12.15 7.99
N GLN A 121 -5.09 -11.13 8.85
CA GLN A 121 -4.53 -11.25 10.20
C GLN A 121 -5.41 -12.08 11.13
N ASN A 122 -6.72 -12.06 10.96
CA ASN A 122 -7.64 -12.81 11.82
C ASN A 122 -7.51 -14.30 11.57
N GLU A 123 -7.42 -14.69 10.29
CA GLU A 123 -7.28 -16.09 9.88
C GLU A 123 -5.83 -16.58 9.86
N GLN A 124 -4.85 -15.66 9.99
CA GLN A 124 -3.41 -15.97 9.88
C GLN A 124 -3.08 -16.65 8.55
N LYS A 125 -3.59 -16.07 7.46
CA LYS A 125 -3.49 -16.61 6.11
C LYS A 125 -3.13 -15.54 5.09
N VAL A 126 -2.57 -15.97 3.96
CA VAL A 126 -2.65 -15.24 2.71
C VAL A 126 -3.74 -15.89 1.87
N ARG A 127 -4.71 -15.09 1.45
CA ARG A 127 -5.84 -15.52 0.65
C ARG A 127 -5.64 -15.08 -0.80
N PHE A 128 -5.96 -15.94 -1.74
CA PHE A 128 -5.76 -15.75 -3.17
C PHE A 128 -7.10 -15.48 -3.85
N PHE A 129 -7.17 -14.38 -4.58
CA PHE A 129 -8.38 -14.00 -5.32
C PHE A 129 -8.05 -13.81 -6.78
N THR A 130 -9.01 -14.12 -7.65
CA THR A 130 -8.98 -13.60 -9.02
C THR A 130 -9.17 -12.09 -9.02
N ILE A 131 -8.78 -11.40 -10.08
CA ILE A 131 -9.03 -9.95 -10.23
C ILE A 131 -10.52 -9.59 -10.29
N ASN A 132 -11.42 -10.58 -10.40
CA ASN A 132 -12.88 -10.40 -10.37
C ASN A 132 -13.47 -10.71 -8.99
N GLY A 133 -12.65 -10.91 -7.96
CA GLY A 133 -13.08 -11.05 -6.57
C GLY A 133 -13.49 -12.47 -6.13
N LYS A 134 -13.24 -13.50 -6.94
CA LYS A 134 -13.47 -14.89 -6.53
C LYS A 134 -12.24 -15.40 -5.75
N GLU A 135 -12.44 -15.77 -4.49
CA GLU A 135 -11.43 -16.50 -3.72
C GLU A 135 -11.19 -17.89 -4.33
N THR A 136 -9.93 -18.23 -4.51
CA THR A 136 -9.51 -19.48 -5.15
C THR A 136 -8.79 -20.42 -4.20
N GLU A 137 -8.00 -19.85 -3.27
CA GLU A 137 -7.12 -20.62 -2.39
C GLU A 137 -6.77 -19.79 -1.15
N SER A 138 -6.23 -20.43 -0.11
CA SER A 138 -5.61 -19.75 1.02
C SER A 138 -4.44 -20.57 1.58
N VAL A 139 -3.42 -19.89 2.08
CA VAL A 139 -2.21 -20.49 2.66
C VAL A 139 -2.00 -19.97 4.07
N SER A 140 -1.93 -20.87 5.05
CA SER A 140 -1.60 -20.50 6.43
C SER A 140 -0.16 -20.04 6.54
N VAL A 141 0.05 -18.94 7.28
CA VAL A 141 1.36 -18.31 7.52
C VAL A 141 1.55 -18.04 9.00
N GLY A 142 2.58 -17.30 9.39
CA GLY A 142 2.80 -16.89 10.78
C GLY A 142 1.74 -15.90 11.29
N LYS A 143 1.90 -15.52 12.58
CA LYS A 143 0.93 -14.65 13.26
C LYS A 143 0.96 -13.22 12.74
N GLY A 144 -0.21 -12.72 12.36
CA GLY A 144 -0.38 -11.33 11.94
C GLY A 144 0.28 -10.98 10.61
N PRO A 145 -0.01 -11.70 9.51
CA PRO A 145 0.52 -11.34 8.19
C PRO A 145 0.18 -9.89 7.87
N LEU A 146 1.17 -9.13 7.39
CA LEU A 146 1.03 -7.70 7.13
C LEU A 146 1.64 -7.31 5.78
N THR A 147 2.95 -7.41 5.64
CA THR A 147 3.63 -6.98 4.42
C THR A 147 3.90 -8.18 3.53
N MET A 148 3.56 -8.03 2.28
CA MET A 148 3.78 -9.04 1.26
C MET A 148 4.64 -8.45 0.13
N VAL A 149 5.66 -9.18 -0.29
CA VAL A 149 6.51 -8.82 -1.44
C VAL A 149 6.66 -10.03 -2.34
N GLN A 150 6.24 -9.88 -3.60
CA GLN A 150 6.40 -10.93 -4.59
C GLN A 150 7.76 -10.83 -5.28
N ASN A 151 8.45 -11.96 -5.39
CA ASN A 151 9.66 -12.15 -6.18
C ASN A 151 9.47 -13.36 -7.09
N ASP A 152 9.32 -13.14 -8.39
CA ASP A 152 9.03 -14.19 -9.38
C ASP A 152 7.85 -15.07 -8.91
N LYS A 153 8.09 -16.36 -8.68
CA LYS A 153 7.09 -17.34 -8.22
C LYS A 153 6.98 -17.48 -6.70
N GLN A 154 7.61 -16.60 -5.95
CA GLN A 154 7.58 -16.62 -4.50
C GLN A 154 6.90 -15.36 -3.93
N LEU A 155 6.13 -15.55 -2.88
CA LEU A 155 5.54 -14.48 -2.09
C LEU A 155 6.12 -14.53 -0.68
N HIS A 156 6.86 -13.49 -0.31
CA HIS A 156 7.44 -13.32 1.00
C HIS A 156 6.49 -12.53 1.89
N VAL A 157 6.17 -13.05 3.06
CA VAL A 157 5.17 -12.51 3.99
C VAL A 157 5.83 -12.20 5.33
N LEU A 158 5.85 -10.94 5.72
CA LEU A 158 6.20 -10.51 7.07
C LEU A 158 5.00 -10.71 7.99
N ASN A 159 5.20 -11.46 9.06
CA ASN A 159 4.20 -11.75 10.07
C ASN A 159 4.44 -10.87 11.29
N PHE A 160 3.69 -9.78 11.44
CA PHE A 160 3.95 -8.70 12.41
C PHE A 160 4.02 -9.16 13.87
N TYR A 161 3.21 -10.16 14.25
CA TYR A 161 3.17 -10.71 15.60
C TYR A 161 3.99 -12.00 15.74
N ASP A 162 4.90 -12.23 14.80
CA ASP A 162 5.79 -13.39 14.78
C ASP A 162 7.24 -12.91 14.57
N THR A 163 8.19 -13.83 14.76
CA THR A 163 9.62 -13.64 14.48
C THR A 163 10.06 -14.38 13.22
N GLN A 164 9.12 -14.72 12.36
CA GLN A 164 9.39 -15.46 11.13
C GLN A 164 8.80 -14.75 9.92
N LEU A 165 9.59 -14.69 8.85
CA LEU A 165 9.10 -14.47 7.50
C LEU A 165 8.65 -15.81 6.92
N SER A 166 7.50 -15.84 6.23
CA SER A 166 7.01 -17.01 5.50
C SER A 166 7.19 -16.79 3.99
N THR A 167 7.76 -17.77 3.30
CA THR A 167 7.87 -17.76 1.83
C THR A 167 6.90 -18.78 1.25
N ILE A 168 5.93 -18.29 0.47
CA ILE A 168 4.94 -19.09 -0.23
C ILE A 168 5.42 -19.32 -1.67
N ASP A 169 5.45 -20.58 -2.11
CA ASP A 169 5.56 -20.92 -3.53
C ASP A 169 4.20 -20.74 -4.20
N LEU A 170 4.12 -19.89 -5.21
CA LEU A 170 2.86 -19.51 -5.87
C LEU A 170 2.31 -20.59 -6.80
N ASP A 171 3.14 -21.51 -7.29
CA ASP A 171 2.68 -22.65 -8.09
C ASP A 171 2.14 -23.75 -7.15
N GLN A 172 2.84 -24.05 -6.05
CA GLN A 172 2.48 -25.10 -5.11
C GLN A 172 1.43 -24.69 -4.07
N LYS A 173 1.19 -23.38 -3.93
CA LYS A 173 0.25 -22.81 -2.93
C LYS A 173 0.53 -23.30 -1.50
N LYS A 174 1.79 -23.27 -1.09
CA LYS A 174 2.23 -23.66 0.25
C LYS A 174 3.44 -22.87 0.70
N VAL A 175 3.65 -22.76 2.01
CA VAL A 175 4.90 -22.27 2.59
C VAL A 175 5.99 -23.30 2.32
N VAL A 176 7.04 -22.87 1.64
CA VAL A 176 8.20 -23.73 1.27
C VAL A 176 9.44 -23.39 2.07
N HIS A 177 9.52 -22.18 2.60
CA HIS A 177 10.66 -21.72 3.40
C HIS A 177 10.21 -20.71 4.45
N SER A 178 10.91 -20.69 5.58
CA SER A 178 10.75 -19.67 6.64
C SER A 178 12.08 -19.43 7.32
N PHE A 179 12.36 -18.20 7.69
CA PHE A 179 13.55 -17.84 8.45
C PHE A 179 13.25 -16.73 9.45
N MET A 180 14.16 -16.58 10.42
CA MET A 180 13.99 -15.63 11.52
C MET A 180 14.23 -14.20 11.08
N VAL A 181 13.29 -13.31 11.46
CA VAL A 181 13.36 -11.86 11.30
C VAL A 181 12.99 -11.19 12.63
N PRO A 182 13.36 -9.93 12.86
CA PRO A 182 12.93 -9.22 14.06
C PRO A 182 11.39 -9.15 14.18
N PRO A 183 10.86 -9.15 15.40
CA PRO A 183 9.44 -8.96 15.63
C PRO A 183 9.00 -7.56 15.15
N ALA A 184 7.72 -7.41 14.85
CA ALA A 184 7.11 -6.18 14.33
C ALA A 184 7.82 -5.61 13.08
N SER A 185 8.37 -6.50 12.25
CA SER A 185 8.86 -6.16 10.92
C SER A 185 7.69 -5.73 10.02
N THR A 186 7.83 -4.59 9.33
CA THR A 186 6.77 -3.99 8.50
C THR A 186 7.25 -3.53 7.13
N GLY A 187 8.45 -2.96 7.04
CA GLY A 187 9.04 -2.58 5.76
C GLY A 187 9.75 -3.75 5.12
N ALA A 188 9.47 -4.04 3.85
CA ALA A 188 10.22 -5.03 3.09
C ALA A 188 10.36 -4.64 1.62
N MET A 189 11.49 -5.02 1.03
CA MET A 189 11.76 -4.90 -0.39
C MET A 189 12.71 -6.02 -0.83
N VAL A 190 12.41 -6.67 -1.93
CA VAL A 190 13.35 -7.62 -2.58
C VAL A 190 14.30 -6.83 -3.46
N SER A 191 15.59 -7.18 -3.45
CA SER A 191 16.60 -6.60 -4.34
C SER A 191 16.26 -6.83 -5.80
N ALA A 192 16.71 -5.95 -6.69
CA ALA A 192 16.36 -6.03 -8.11
C ALA A 192 16.85 -7.32 -8.80
N ASP A 193 17.90 -7.95 -8.26
CA ASP A 193 18.39 -9.25 -8.75
C ASP A 193 17.66 -10.45 -8.12
N GLY A 194 16.69 -10.20 -7.25
CA GLY A 194 15.86 -11.22 -6.61
C GLY A 194 16.56 -12.08 -5.56
N LYS A 195 17.78 -11.73 -5.14
CA LYS A 195 18.58 -12.59 -4.24
C LYS A 195 18.48 -12.24 -2.77
N GLU A 196 18.13 -11.00 -2.46
CA GLU A 196 18.10 -10.47 -1.11
C GLU A 196 16.75 -9.86 -0.78
N ILE A 197 16.40 -9.87 0.48
CA ILE A 197 15.30 -9.10 1.03
C ILE A 197 15.81 -8.15 2.11
N TRP A 198 15.44 -6.89 1.97
CA TRP A 198 15.73 -5.83 2.93
C TRP A 198 14.51 -5.67 3.84
N ILE A 199 14.72 -5.65 5.14
CA ILE A 199 13.64 -5.67 6.14
C ILE A 199 13.90 -4.61 7.19
N GLY A 200 12.87 -3.82 7.48
CA GLY A 200 12.80 -2.87 8.57
C GLY A 200 11.52 -3.07 9.40
N GLY A 201 11.34 -2.29 10.44
CA GLY A 201 10.15 -2.42 11.28
C GLY A 201 10.18 -1.53 12.53
N HIS A 202 9.27 -1.80 13.47
CA HIS A 202 9.10 -0.98 14.68
C HIS A 202 10.02 -1.37 15.84
N GLY A 203 10.38 -2.65 15.96
CA GLY A 203 11.08 -3.21 17.11
C GLY A 203 10.14 -4.06 17.99
N ASP A 204 10.64 -4.58 19.12
CA ASP A 204 9.95 -5.56 19.96
C ASP A 204 9.01 -4.96 21.02
N GLY A 205 8.80 -3.66 20.97
CA GLY A 205 8.00 -2.91 21.95
C GLY A 205 8.78 -2.52 23.22
N LYS A 206 9.97 -3.07 23.45
CA LYS A 206 10.91 -2.67 24.51
C LYS A 206 12.03 -1.80 23.95
N GLN A 207 12.50 -2.16 22.77
CA GLN A 207 13.51 -1.40 22.02
C GLN A 207 12.98 -1.02 20.64
N VAL A 208 13.22 0.22 20.28
CA VAL A 208 12.90 0.75 18.96
C VAL A 208 13.86 0.14 17.95
N ASN A 209 13.37 -0.28 16.80
CA ASN A 209 14.24 -0.76 15.73
C ASN A 209 15.01 0.42 15.09
N GLU A 210 16.31 0.28 15.02
CA GLU A 210 17.24 1.27 14.44
C GLU A 210 17.96 0.75 13.20
N LYS A 211 17.48 -0.35 12.62
CA LYS A 211 18.21 -1.05 11.57
C LYS A 211 17.31 -1.48 10.43
N VAL A 212 17.86 -1.42 9.24
CA VAL A 212 17.43 -2.23 8.10
C VAL A 212 18.36 -3.44 8.02
N LEU A 213 17.79 -4.64 8.03
CA LEU A 213 18.51 -5.91 7.91
C LEU A 213 18.33 -6.47 6.51
N VAL A 214 19.41 -6.97 5.93
CA VAL A 214 19.41 -7.61 4.61
C VAL A 214 19.65 -9.09 4.79
N TYR A 215 18.78 -9.89 4.21
CA TYR A 215 18.85 -11.36 4.25
C TYR A 215 18.97 -11.93 2.86
N SER A 216 19.75 -13.00 2.74
CA SER A 216 19.78 -13.84 1.55
C SER A 216 18.48 -14.65 1.45
N LEU A 217 17.81 -14.59 0.30
CA LEU A 217 16.60 -15.39 0.06
C LEU A 217 16.88 -16.86 -0.18
N ALA A 218 18.12 -17.21 -0.49
CA ALA A 218 18.51 -18.60 -0.75
C ALA A 218 18.54 -19.46 0.53
N ASP A 219 18.98 -18.88 1.65
CA ASP A 219 19.22 -19.61 2.91
C ASP A 219 18.72 -18.90 4.18
N GLY A 220 18.17 -17.68 4.04
CA GLY A 220 17.66 -16.89 5.14
C GLY A 220 18.74 -16.31 6.07
N GLN A 221 20.03 -16.34 5.67
CA GLN A 221 21.12 -15.78 6.45
C GLN A 221 21.17 -14.26 6.34
N MET A 222 21.47 -13.60 7.46
CA MET A 222 21.65 -12.15 7.48
C MET A 222 22.97 -11.77 6.77
N VAL A 223 22.86 -11.01 5.71
CA VAL A 223 23.99 -10.52 4.90
C VAL A 223 24.55 -9.21 5.46
N ARG A 224 23.67 -8.29 5.84
CA ARG A 224 24.04 -6.93 6.31
C ARG A 224 23.07 -6.42 7.37
N SER A 225 23.59 -5.50 8.18
CA SER A 225 22.81 -4.70 9.12
C SER A 225 23.18 -3.23 8.92
N LEU A 226 22.21 -2.39 8.56
CA LEU A 226 22.37 -1.01 8.19
C LEU A 226 21.73 -0.10 9.24
N HIS A 227 22.40 0.96 9.65
CA HIS A 227 21.84 1.92 10.60
C HIS A 227 20.77 2.78 9.93
N ALA A 228 19.55 2.75 10.45
CA ALA A 228 18.39 3.49 9.97
C ALA A 228 17.43 3.80 11.14
N PRO A 229 17.84 4.68 12.08
CA PRO A 229 17.02 5.04 13.24
C PRO A 229 15.88 5.96 12.81
N PHE A 230 14.80 6.00 13.47
CA PHE A 230 14.07 5.11 14.35
C PHE A 230 12.91 4.52 13.55
N MET A 231 12.67 3.20 13.64
CA MET A 231 11.54 2.51 13.01
C MET A 231 11.49 2.69 11.48
N PRO A 232 12.40 2.07 10.71
CA PRO A 232 12.34 2.05 9.24
C PRO A 232 11.18 1.16 8.78
N VAL A 233 10.03 1.77 8.44
CA VAL A 233 8.76 1.08 8.20
C VAL A 233 8.39 0.92 6.73
N SER A 234 9.04 1.66 5.83
CA SER A 234 8.77 1.58 4.40
C SER A 234 10.07 1.53 3.62
N LEU A 235 10.16 0.60 2.69
CA LEU A 235 11.32 0.34 1.85
C LEU A 235 10.90 0.31 0.38
N ALA A 236 11.64 0.98 -0.48
CA ALA A 236 11.48 0.91 -1.93
C ALA A 236 12.82 1.19 -2.60
N GLY A 237 12.99 0.76 -3.85
CA GLY A 237 14.26 0.98 -4.53
C GLY A 237 14.28 0.50 -5.96
N ASP A 238 15.48 0.47 -6.52
CA ASP A 238 15.79 -0.05 -7.84
C ASP A 238 17.16 -0.78 -7.81
N GLU A 239 17.73 -1.06 -8.97
CA GLU A 239 19.03 -1.72 -9.10
C GLU A 239 20.20 -0.94 -8.45
N LYS A 240 20.06 0.37 -8.29
CA LYS A 240 21.13 1.26 -7.81
C LYS A 240 20.96 1.67 -6.38
N PHE A 241 19.73 1.97 -5.96
CA PHE A 241 19.48 2.58 -4.66
C PHE A 241 18.28 1.95 -3.96
N VAL A 242 18.43 1.80 -2.65
CA VAL A 242 17.34 1.45 -1.73
C VAL A 242 17.05 2.65 -0.85
N TYR A 243 15.79 2.94 -0.68
CA TYR A 243 15.30 4.01 0.19
C TYR A 243 14.60 3.40 1.39
N ALA A 244 14.97 3.85 2.58
CA ALA A 244 14.34 3.45 3.84
C ALA A 244 13.73 4.67 4.52
N LEU A 245 12.42 4.61 4.76
CA LEU A 245 11.67 5.65 5.45
C LEU A 245 11.52 5.28 6.92
N SER A 246 12.12 6.08 7.79
CA SER A 246 12.04 5.92 9.25
C SER A 246 11.00 6.88 9.81
N HIS A 247 9.88 6.35 10.31
CA HIS A 247 8.79 7.20 10.78
C HIS A 247 9.07 7.87 12.12
N GLY A 248 9.82 7.23 13.01
CA GLY A 248 10.15 7.81 14.31
C GLY A 248 11.21 8.92 14.25
N SER A 249 12.05 8.95 13.22
CA SER A 249 13.02 10.04 12.98
C SER A 249 12.64 10.97 11.84
N ASN A 250 11.47 10.79 11.22
CA ASN A 250 11.01 11.60 10.08
C ASN A 250 12.04 11.67 8.93
N THR A 251 12.73 10.58 8.66
CA THR A 251 13.88 10.61 7.75
C THR A 251 13.72 9.57 6.63
N LEU A 252 13.88 10.02 5.39
CA LEU A 252 14.12 9.16 4.23
C LEU A 252 15.62 9.02 4.00
N ARG A 253 16.15 7.79 4.12
CA ARG A 253 17.55 7.45 3.86
C ARG A 253 17.70 6.80 2.51
N LYS A 254 18.81 7.04 1.85
CA LYS A 254 19.19 6.47 0.57
C LYS A 254 20.47 5.65 0.74
N PHE A 255 20.41 4.39 0.38
CA PHE A 255 21.54 3.46 0.38
C PHE A 255 21.92 3.07 -1.04
N ASP A 256 23.20 2.93 -1.30
CA ASP A 256 23.69 2.25 -2.51
C ASP A 256 23.38 0.75 -2.39
N ALA A 257 22.66 0.18 -3.36
CA ALA A 257 22.15 -1.19 -3.29
C ALA A 257 23.27 -2.25 -3.35
N ARG A 258 24.44 -1.90 -3.89
CA ARG A 258 25.56 -2.82 -4.06
C ARG A 258 26.56 -2.76 -2.91
N THR A 259 26.86 -1.53 -2.44
CA THR A 259 27.84 -1.33 -1.37
C THR A 259 27.21 -1.26 0.01
N TYR A 260 25.87 -1.15 0.10
CA TYR A 260 25.07 -0.96 1.32
C TYR A 260 25.40 0.31 2.11
N GLN A 261 26.15 1.24 1.52
CA GLN A 261 26.49 2.50 2.18
C GLN A 261 25.35 3.50 2.09
N GLU A 262 25.11 4.23 3.17
CA GLU A 262 24.23 5.39 3.14
C GLU A 262 24.89 6.49 2.30
N VAL A 263 24.18 6.95 1.27
CA VAL A 263 24.65 7.98 0.33
C VAL A 263 23.80 9.25 0.38
N GLY A 264 22.83 9.30 1.27
CA GLY A 264 22.00 10.47 1.50
C GLY A 264 20.93 10.25 2.53
N ALA A 265 20.55 11.32 3.21
CA ALA A 265 19.42 11.36 4.11
C ALA A 265 18.66 12.68 3.95
N LEU A 266 17.37 12.66 4.17
CA LEU A 266 16.49 13.81 4.03
C LEU A 266 15.41 13.76 5.12
N GLU A 267 15.27 14.84 5.86
CA GLU A 267 14.14 15.03 6.75
C GLU A 267 12.87 15.30 5.93
N VAL A 268 11.79 14.62 6.27
CA VAL A 268 10.47 14.72 5.65
C VAL A 268 9.43 15.00 6.73
N GLY A 269 8.18 15.19 6.36
CA GLY A 269 7.13 15.56 7.29
C GLY A 269 6.93 14.59 8.47
N SER A 270 6.12 15.00 9.43
CA SER A 270 5.96 14.32 10.71
C SER A 270 5.27 12.96 10.58
N ASN A 271 5.85 11.94 11.23
CA ASN A 271 5.34 10.57 11.32
C ASN A 271 5.02 9.98 9.92
N PRO A 272 5.99 9.88 9.00
CA PRO A 272 5.77 9.39 7.65
C PRO A 272 5.65 7.86 7.62
N PHE A 273 4.67 7.32 6.87
CA PHE A 273 4.42 5.87 6.81
C PHE A 273 4.69 5.21 5.46
N ALA A 274 4.56 5.93 4.37
CA ALA A 274 4.75 5.36 3.04
C ALA A 274 5.70 6.19 2.19
N PHE A 275 6.57 5.50 1.47
CA PHE A 275 7.40 6.04 0.42
C PHE A 275 7.10 5.34 -0.90
N LEU A 276 6.83 6.11 -1.94
CA LEU A 276 6.64 5.65 -3.31
C LEU A 276 7.68 6.30 -4.21
N LYS A 277 8.43 5.48 -4.95
CA LYS A 277 9.38 5.94 -5.97
C LYS A 277 8.68 5.97 -7.33
N SER A 278 8.73 7.12 -8.01
CA SER A 278 8.23 7.31 -9.37
C SER A 278 9.29 8.04 -10.21
N GLY A 279 9.95 7.32 -11.10
CA GLY A 279 11.01 7.86 -11.95
C GLY A 279 12.14 8.54 -11.14
N LYS A 280 12.29 9.85 -11.31
CA LYS A 280 13.29 10.69 -10.59
C LYS A 280 12.72 11.34 -9.32
N GLU A 281 11.48 11.10 -9.03
CA GLU A 281 10.78 11.65 -7.86
C GLU A 281 10.44 10.56 -6.86
N GLY A 282 10.31 10.97 -5.61
CA GLY A 282 9.75 10.18 -4.54
C GLY A 282 8.58 10.92 -3.90
N TYR A 283 7.62 10.16 -3.40
CA TYR A 283 6.47 10.69 -2.67
C TYR A 283 6.46 10.08 -1.27
N VAL A 284 6.30 10.92 -0.25
CA VAL A 284 6.20 10.48 1.15
C VAL A 284 4.86 10.91 1.72
N ALA A 285 4.09 9.96 2.21
CA ALA A 285 2.87 10.22 2.96
C ALA A 285 3.22 10.48 4.43
N SER A 286 3.02 11.72 4.90
CA SER A 286 3.37 12.17 6.25
C SER A 286 2.10 12.32 7.09
N TYR A 287 1.88 11.33 7.93
CA TYR A 287 0.62 11.05 8.63
C TYR A 287 0.14 12.19 9.54
N ASP A 288 1.04 12.79 10.32
CA ASP A 288 0.67 13.86 11.24
C ASP A 288 0.72 15.25 10.59
N SER A 289 1.47 15.39 9.48
CA SER A 289 1.47 16.63 8.71
C SER A 289 0.24 16.79 7.81
N ASN A 290 -0.48 15.70 7.51
CA ASN A 290 -1.58 15.67 6.53
C ASN A 290 -1.14 16.12 5.13
N GLU A 291 0.07 15.75 4.74
CA GLU A 291 0.72 16.17 3.50
C GLU A 291 1.39 14.99 2.80
N VAL A 292 1.51 15.10 1.49
CA VAL A 292 2.40 14.28 0.66
C VAL A 292 3.59 15.14 0.23
N TYR A 293 4.80 14.71 0.60
CA TYR A 293 6.05 15.35 0.22
C TYR A 293 6.52 14.85 -1.12
N VAL A 294 6.82 15.74 -2.05
CA VAL A 294 7.43 15.44 -3.35
C VAL A 294 8.93 15.69 -3.25
N ILE A 295 9.73 14.69 -3.57
CA ILE A 295 11.16 14.66 -3.35
C ILE A 295 11.90 14.47 -4.67
N ASP A 296 12.92 15.27 -4.94
CA ASP A 296 13.97 14.96 -5.90
C ASP A 296 14.90 13.92 -5.27
N ILE A 297 14.74 12.65 -5.65
CA ILE A 297 15.50 11.54 -5.05
C ILE A 297 16.95 11.46 -5.53
N GLN A 298 17.33 12.19 -6.58
CA GLN A 298 18.73 12.31 -7.00
C GLN A 298 19.47 13.27 -6.09
N LYS A 299 18.85 14.42 -5.79
CA LYS A 299 19.44 15.48 -4.97
C LYS A 299 19.15 15.32 -3.47
N MET A 300 18.27 14.39 -3.10
CA MET A 300 17.74 14.22 -1.74
C MET A 300 17.22 15.56 -1.19
N LYS A 301 16.26 16.17 -1.87
CA LYS A 301 15.65 17.46 -1.50
C LYS A 301 14.14 17.44 -1.68
N VAL A 302 13.42 18.02 -0.73
CA VAL A 302 12.00 18.30 -0.88
C VAL A 302 11.82 19.35 -2.00
N LYS A 303 11.00 19.04 -2.98
CA LYS A 303 10.60 19.95 -4.05
C LYS A 303 9.36 20.75 -3.67
N GLN A 304 8.41 20.08 -3.03
CA GLN A 304 7.10 20.63 -2.74
C GLN A 304 6.39 19.76 -1.72
N THR A 305 5.44 20.34 -0.98
CA THR A 305 4.44 19.63 -0.18
C THR A 305 3.06 19.82 -0.79
N ILE A 306 2.21 18.79 -0.65
CA ILE A 306 0.85 18.75 -1.20
C ILE A 306 -0.09 18.41 -0.05
N ALA A 307 -0.99 19.33 0.29
CA ALA A 307 -2.02 19.07 1.29
C ALA A 307 -3.01 18.01 0.77
N VAL A 308 -3.33 17.05 1.63
CA VAL A 308 -4.27 15.95 1.38
C VAL A 308 -5.24 15.80 2.55
N GLY A 309 -6.02 14.74 2.60
CA GLY A 309 -6.87 14.44 3.75
C GLY A 309 -6.07 14.05 5.00
N LYS A 310 -6.78 13.82 6.12
CA LYS A 310 -6.13 13.59 7.42
C LYS A 310 -5.55 12.20 7.56
N GLY A 311 -4.28 12.13 7.95
CA GLY A 311 -3.55 10.90 8.18
C GLY A 311 -3.25 10.12 6.91
N PRO A 312 -2.52 10.71 5.92
CA PRO A 312 -2.08 9.98 4.74
C PRO A 312 -1.17 8.83 5.15
N PHE A 313 -1.47 7.62 4.63
CA PHE A 313 -0.87 6.39 5.17
C PHE A 313 -0.27 5.48 4.11
N GLN A 314 -0.95 5.25 2.99
CA GLN A 314 -0.46 4.44 1.88
C GLN A 314 -0.39 5.29 0.61
N LEU A 315 0.51 4.94 -0.28
CA LEU A 315 0.66 5.56 -1.60
C LEU A 315 0.59 4.52 -2.71
N THR A 316 -0.09 4.86 -3.79
CA THR A 316 -0.03 4.10 -5.04
C THR A 316 -0.04 5.06 -6.22
N GLN A 317 0.38 4.59 -7.39
CA GLN A 317 0.46 5.37 -8.62
C GLN A 317 -0.38 4.73 -9.72
N ARG A 318 -1.08 5.56 -10.49
CA ARG A 318 -1.65 5.20 -11.78
C ARG A 318 -0.97 6.04 -12.85
N GLU A 319 -0.36 5.38 -13.81
CA GLU A 319 0.11 6.03 -15.03
C GLU A 319 -1.07 6.35 -15.95
N GLY A 320 -1.07 7.56 -16.52
CA GLY A 320 -2.07 7.97 -17.49
C GLY A 320 -1.91 7.16 -18.78
N ARG A 321 -3.03 6.73 -19.35
CA ARG A 321 -3.05 6.03 -20.64
C ARG A 321 -3.63 6.95 -21.70
N GLU A 322 -2.86 7.21 -22.75
CA GLU A 322 -3.41 7.83 -23.96
C GLU A 322 -4.36 6.84 -24.65
N ARG A 323 -5.38 7.37 -25.31
CA ARG A 323 -6.38 6.57 -26.03
C ARG A 323 -5.78 5.91 -27.25
#